data_e3baf7f0d265a71711ab22fc67ce9dec
#
_entry.id   e3baf7f0d265a71711ab22fc67ce9dec
#
_cell.length_a   1.000
_cell.length_b   1.000
_cell.length_c   1.000
_cell.angle_alpha   90.00
_cell.angle_beta   90.00
_cell.angle_gamma   90.00
#
_symmetry.space_group_name_H-M   'P 1'
#
loop_
_entity.id
_entity.type
_entity.pdbx_description
1 polymer ?
#
loop_
_entity_poly.entity_id
_entity_poly.type
_entity_poly.pdbx_seq_one_letter_code
_entity_poly.pdbx_strand_id
1 'polypeptide(L)'
;SSDLTVAPPPVLRLEAGSYVANLAAANTLFVMRLNDRAGEMRYIDPVTEQERSSRLWLRQIGGHNAWRDSNGQLRTTSHRYVSQLGAELLTGGFTDSDSWRLGVMAGYARDYNSTHSSVSDYRSKGSVRGYCAGLYATWFADDISKKGAYIDAWAQYSWFKNSVKGDELAYESYSAKGATVSLEAGYGFALNKSFGLEAAKYTWIFQPQAQAIWMGVDHNAHTEANGSRIENDANNNIQTRLGFRTFIRTQEKNSGPHGDDFEPFVEMNWIHNSKDFAVSMNGVKVEQDGASNLGEIKLGVNGNLNPAASVWGNVGVQLGDNGYNDTAVMVGLKYKF
;
A
#
# COMPACT_ATOMS: atom_id res chain seq x y z
N SER A 1 8.79 -8.69 -54.33
CA SER A 1 8.80 -9.07 -52.92
C SER A 1 9.61 -8.02 -52.15
N SER A 2 8.95 -7.02 -51.58
CA SER A 2 9.61 -6.03 -50.73
C SER A 2 9.74 -6.63 -49.32
N ASP A 3 10.93 -7.10 -49.03
CA ASP A 3 11.31 -7.42 -47.63
C ASP A 3 11.25 -6.13 -46.82
N LEU A 4 10.18 -5.97 -46.06
CA LEU A 4 10.10 -4.99 -44.97
C LEU A 4 11.04 -5.48 -43.88
N THR A 5 12.31 -5.07 -43.95
CA THR A 5 13.23 -5.24 -42.82
C THR A 5 12.72 -4.35 -41.69
N VAL A 6 11.98 -4.95 -40.75
CA VAL A 6 11.63 -4.29 -39.50
C VAL A 6 12.96 -3.97 -38.80
N ALA A 7 13.23 -2.69 -38.57
CA ALA A 7 14.42 -2.29 -37.83
C ALA A 7 14.41 -2.95 -36.45
N PRO A 8 15.54 -3.48 -35.99
CA PRO A 8 15.60 -4.07 -34.66
C PRO A 8 15.17 -3.03 -33.61
N PRO A 9 14.46 -3.42 -32.55
CA PRO A 9 14.04 -2.49 -31.52
C PRO A 9 15.28 -1.82 -30.90
N PRO A 10 15.17 -0.53 -30.55
CA PRO A 10 16.29 0.20 -29.95
C PRO A 10 16.75 -0.48 -28.67
N VAL A 11 18.05 -0.52 -28.45
CA VAL A 11 18.60 -1.00 -27.18
C VAL A 11 18.27 0.02 -26.10
N LEU A 12 17.56 -0.43 -25.06
CA LEU A 12 17.14 0.41 -23.94
C LEU A 12 18.31 0.63 -22.98
N ARG A 13 18.40 1.85 -22.45
CA ARG A 13 19.32 2.15 -21.39
C ARG A 13 18.84 1.57 -20.07
N LEU A 14 19.73 0.93 -19.34
CA LEU A 14 19.48 0.26 -18.07
C LEU A 14 18.97 1.18 -16.98
N GLU A 15 19.51 2.41 -16.95
CA GLU A 15 19.14 3.43 -15.98
C GLU A 15 17.65 3.76 -16.05
N ALA A 16 17.04 3.66 -17.22
CA ALA A 16 15.63 3.89 -17.40
C ALA A 16 14.78 2.96 -16.52
N GLY A 17 15.16 1.69 -16.37
CA GLY A 17 14.51 0.76 -15.44
C GLY A 17 14.59 1.21 -13.98
N SER A 18 15.74 1.73 -13.54
CA SER A 18 15.90 2.27 -12.20
C SER A 18 15.11 3.57 -12.00
N TYR A 19 15.02 4.44 -13.00
CA TYR A 19 14.17 5.64 -12.94
C TYR A 19 12.68 5.29 -12.83
N VAL A 20 12.22 4.33 -13.61
CA VAL A 20 10.82 3.83 -13.53
C VAL A 20 10.54 3.22 -12.16
N ALA A 21 11.44 2.39 -11.64
CA ALA A 21 11.30 1.80 -10.31
C ALA A 21 11.25 2.87 -9.21
N ASN A 22 12.10 3.88 -9.29
CA ASN A 22 12.07 5.00 -8.35
C ASN A 22 10.76 5.77 -8.40
N LEU A 23 10.20 6.01 -9.60
CA LEU A 23 8.92 6.68 -9.78
C LEU A 23 7.77 5.86 -9.19
N ALA A 24 7.74 4.56 -9.49
CA ALA A 24 6.75 3.65 -8.94
C ALA A 24 6.82 3.59 -7.41
N ALA A 25 8.03 3.46 -6.84
CA ALA A 25 8.24 3.46 -5.40
C ALA A 25 7.77 4.77 -4.76
N ALA A 26 8.12 5.93 -5.30
CA ALA A 26 7.71 7.23 -4.77
C ALA A 26 6.18 7.40 -4.70
N ASN A 27 5.43 6.79 -5.62
CA ASN A 27 3.98 6.83 -5.65
C ASN A 27 3.29 5.74 -4.82
N THR A 28 3.96 4.65 -4.45
CA THR A 28 3.32 3.48 -3.82
C THR A 28 3.76 3.20 -2.40
N LEU A 29 4.94 3.66 -1.98
CA LEU A 29 5.52 3.32 -0.67
C LEU A 29 4.61 3.65 0.51
N PHE A 30 3.90 4.78 0.49
CA PHE A 30 3.04 5.23 1.58
C PHE A 30 1.55 4.96 1.37
N VAL A 31 1.18 4.24 0.34
CA VAL A 31 -0.22 3.84 0.10
C VAL A 31 -0.70 2.93 1.21
N MET A 32 -1.92 3.16 1.67
CA MET A 32 -2.54 2.36 2.73
C MET A 32 -4.04 2.20 2.52
N ARG A 33 -4.59 1.21 3.18
CA ARG A 33 -6.02 0.96 3.33
C ARG A 33 -6.45 1.23 4.76
N LEU A 34 -7.74 1.34 5.00
CA LEU A 34 -8.26 1.47 6.36
C LEU A 34 -7.70 0.37 7.29
N ASN A 35 -7.75 -0.88 6.87
CA ASN A 35 -7.33 -2.02 7.67
C ASN A 35 -5.81 -2.06 7.91
N ASP A 36 -5.01 -1.36 7.13
CA ASP A 36 -3.55 -1.29 7.33
C ASP A 36 -3.15 -0.46 8.56
N ARG A 37 -4.03 0.40 9.07
CA ARG A 37 -3.82 1.21 10.28
C ARG A 37 -4.85 0.95 11.36
N ALA A 38 -5.92 0.27 11.04
CA ALA A 38 -7.05 0.15 11.95
C ALA A 38 -7.05 -1.12 12.78
N GLY A 39 -6.11 -2.03 12.66
CA GLY A 39 -5.97 -3.28 13.43
C GLY A 39 -6.97 -3.47 14.59
N GLU A 40 -8.27 -3.32 14.32
CA GLU A 40 -9.26 -3.06 15.36
C GLU A 40 -9.99 -4.31 15.81
N MET A 41 -9.75 -4.64 17.07
CA MET A 41 -10.81 -5.19 17.92
C MET A 41 -11.12 -4.15 18.99
N ARG A 42 -12.38 -3.77 19.14
CA ARG A 42 -12.80 -2.86 20.18
C ARG A 42 -13.03 -3.61 21.49
N TYR A 43 -12.44 -3.09 22.54
CA TYR A 43 -12.84 -3.39 23.90
C TYR A 43 -13.55 -2.16 24.47
N ILE A 44 -14.77 -2.33 24.93
CA ILE A 44 -15.48 -1.36 25.78
C ILE A 44 -15.14 -1.73 27.20
N ASP A 45 -14.52 -0.85 27.96
CA ASP A 45 -14.28 -1.05 29.38
C ASP A 45 -15.64 -1.12 30.09
N PRO A 46 -16.04 -2.29 30.62
CA PRO A 46 -17.35 -2.45 31.24
C PRO A 46 -17.47 -1.70 32.57
N VAL A 47 -16.38 -1.14 33.10
CA VAL A 47 -16.35 -0.46 34.38
C VAL A 47 -16.49 1.06 34.24
N THR A 48 -15.95 1.65 33.17
CA THR A 48 -15.88 3.12 33.05
C THR A 48 -16.82 3.69 31.99
N GLU A 49 -17.36 2.89 31.07
CA GLU A 49 -18.14 3.31 29.90
C GLU A 49 -17.50 4.47 29.09
N GLN A 50 -16.29 4.89 29.47
CA GLN A 50 -15.56 5.97 28.83
C GLN A 50 -14.61 5.45 27.76
N GLU A 51 -14.89 5.82 26.52
CA GLU A 51 -13.89 5.75 25.45
C GLU A 51 -12.77 6.75 25.71
N ARG A 52 -11.58 6.25 26.03
CA ARG A 52 -10.39 7.09 25.99
C ARG A 52 -10.04 7.38 24.53
N SER A 53 -9.96 8.64 24.18
CA SER A 53 -10.07 9.14 22.82
C SER A 53 -8.76 9.29 22.06
N SER A 54 -7.63 8.97 22.63
CA SER A 54 -6.33 9.10 21.94
C SER A 54 -5.73 7.73 21.62
N ARG A 55 -5.53 7.47 20.34
CA ARG A 55 -4.95 6.22 19.85
C ARG A 55 -3.75 6.52 18.98
N LEU A 56 -2.65 5.83 19.25
CA LEU A 56 -1.47 5.82 18.40
C LEU A 56 -1.41 4.49 17.66
N TRP A 57 -1.02 4.54 16.41
CA TRP A 57 -0.74 3.35 15.62
C TRP A 57 0.62 3.46 14.94
N LEU A 58 1.26 2.32 14.78
CA LEU A 58 2.52 2.16 14.07
C LEU A 58 2.41 0.96 13.14
N ARG A 59 2.85 1.07 11.90
CA ARG A 59 2.99 -0.06 10.98
C ARG A 59 4.39 -0.12 10.38
N GLN A 60 4.84 -1.34 10.12
CA GLN A 60 6.09 -1.66 9.47
C GLN A 60 5.82 -2.58 8.29
N ILE A 61 6.42 -2.31 7.15
CA ILE A 61 6.26 -3.11 5.95
C ILE A 61 7.63 -3.43 5.39
N GLY A 62 7.83 -4.70 5.04
CA GLY A 62 8.92 -5.16 4.19
C GLY A 62 8.35 -5.76 2.92
N GLY A 63 8.91 -5.45 1.77
CA GLY A 63 8.39 -5.97 0.50
C GLY A 63 9.46 -6.14 -0.56
N HIS A 64 9.09 -6.95 -1.54
CA HIS A 64 9.90 -7.22 -2.72
C HIS A 64 8.99 -7.26 -3.94
N ASN A 65 9.43 -6.62 -5.03
CA ASN A 65 8.76 -6.77 -6.32
C ASN A 65 9.74 -7.09 -7.44
N ALA A 66 9.20 -7.58 -8.54
CA ALA A 66 9.92 -7.81 -9.77
C ALA A 66 9.00 -7.53 -10.96
N TRP A 67 9.56 -6.92 -11.99
CA TRP A 67 8.83 -6.59 -13.21
C TRP A 67 9.78 -6.50 -14.41
N ARG A 68 9.21 -6.39 -15.60
CA ARG A 68 9.91 -6.16 -16.86
C ARG A 68 9.36 -4.93 -17.56
N ASP A 69 10.16 -4.36 -18.45
CA ASP A 69 9.67 -3.35 -19.39
C ASP A 69 8.84 -4.00 -20.50
N SER A 70 8.06 -3.17 -21.22
CA SER A 70 7.17 -3.62 -22.30
C SER A 70 7.88 -4.31 -23.47
N ASN A 71 9.17 -4.06 -23.67
CA ASN A 71 9.98 -4.73 -24.70
C ASN A 71 10.66 -6.01 -24.18
N GLY A 72 10.60 -6.29 -22.89
CA GLY A 72 11.23 -7.44 -22.25
C GLY A 72 12.76 -7.40 -22.19
N GLN A 73 13.37 -6.24 -22.50
CA GLN A 73 14.83 -6.07 -22.44
C GLN A 73 15.36 -5.85 -21.04
N LEU A 74 14.59 -5.18 -20.20
CA LEU A 74 14.98 -4.82 -18.83
C LEU A 74 14.18 -5.63 -17.82
N ARG A 75 14.87 -6.13 -16.81
CA ARG A 75 14.26 -6.75 -15.64
C ARG A 75 14.69 -5.99 -14.40
N THR A 76 13.73 -5.51 -13.64
CA THR A 76 13.97 -4.74 -12.42
C THR A 76 13.41 -5.48 -11.21
N THR A 77 14.17 -5.48 -10.13
CA THR A 77 13.74 -5.99 -8.82
C THR A 77 13.95 -4.90 -7.78
N SER A 78 13.03 -4.83 -6.82
CA SER A 78 13.08 -3.84 -5.73
C SER A 78 12.87 -4.49 -4.37
N HIS A 79 13.48 -3.88 -3.35
CA HIS A 79 13.28 -4.20 -1.95
C HIS A 79 12.93 -2.92 -1.20
N ARG A 80 11.82 -2.94 -0.48
CA ARG A 80 11.32 -1.77 0.24
C ARG A 80 11.16 -2.01 1.73
N TYR A 81 11.29 -0.94 2.47
CA TYR A 81 10.94 -0.85 3.88
C TYR A 81 10.16 0.42 4.13
N VAL A 82 9.05 0.31 4.84
CA VAL A 82 8.17 1.43 5.20
C VAL A 82 7.87 1.38 6.69
N SER A 83 7.96 2.53 7.33
CA SER A 83 7.52 2.75 8.71
C SER A 83 6.57 3.95 8.72
N GLN A 84 5.35 3.76 9.14
CA GLN A 84 4.36 4.83 9.31
C GLN A 84 3.75 4.78 10.69
N LEU A 85 3.52 5.96 11.23
CA LEU A 85 2.85 6.16 12.51
C LEU A 85 1.75 7.21 12.36
N GLY A 86 0.76 7.12 13.22
CA GLY A 86 -0.31 8.11 13.25
C GLY A 86 -1.01 8.15 14.59
N ALA A 87 -1.77 9.21 14.78
CA ALA A 87 -2.56 9.46 15.96
C ALA A 87 -3.97 9.86 15.60
N GLU A 88 -4.96 9.27 16.25
CA GLU A 88 -6.34 9.75 16.24
C GLU A 88 -6.43 10.94 17.20
N LEU A 89 -6.80 12.11 16.67
CA LEU A 89 -6.85 13.35 17.44
C LEU A 89 -8.27 13.67 17.92
N LEU A 90 -9.25 13.39 17.08
CA LEU A 90 -10.67 13.67 17.33
C LEU A 90 -11.51 12.47 16.99
N THR A 91 -12.49 12.19 17.84
CA THR A 91 -13.50 11.15 17.63
C THR A 91 -14.86 11.66 18.02
N GLY A 92 -15.92 11.15 17.40
CA GLY A 92 -17.29 11.48 17.73
C GLY A 92 -18.28 10.58 17.01
N GLY A 93 -19.56 10.85 17.15
CA GLY A 93 -20.66 10.19 16.45
C GLY A 93 -21.74 11.19 16.14
N PHE A 94 -22.55 10.92 15.14
CA PHE A 94 -23.78 11.67 14.82
C PHE A 94 -25.00 10.98 15.41
N THR A 95 -24.89 9.68 15.69
CA THR A 95 -25.91 8.81 16.29
C THR A 95 -25.29 7.96 17.40
N ASP A 96 -26.08 7.16 18.08
CA ASP A 96 -25.60 6.27 19.15
C ASP A 96 -24.75 5.09 18.65
N SER A 97 -24.82 4.77 17.37
CA SER A 97 -24.15 3.61 16.79
C SER A 97 -22.98 3.94 15.85
N ASP A 98 -23.01 5.11 15.22
CA ASP A 98 -21.95 5.52 14.29
C ASP A 98 -20.74 6.14 15.00
N SER A 99 -19.62 6.16 14.33
CA SER A 99 -18.46 6.90 14.80
C SER A 99 -17.68 7.49 13.65
N TRP A 100 -17.10 8.66 13.90
CA TRP A 100 -16.13 9.26 13.01
C TRP A 100 -14.83 9.55 13.77
N ARG A 101 -13.72 9.54 13.05
CA ARG A 101 -12.37 9.73 13.57
C ARG A 101 -11.58 10.59 12.62
N LEU A 102 -10.83 11.52 13.18
CA LEU A 102 -9.87 12.35 12.45
C LEU A 102 -8.48 12.13 13.06
N GLY A 103 -7.49 11.98 12.22
CA GLY A 103 -6.13 11.77 12.67
C GLY A 103 -5.08 12.35 11.75
N VAL A 104 -3.86 12.32 12.26
CA VAL A 104 -2.64 12.73 11.55
C VAL A 104 -1.71 11.54 11.41
N MET A 105 -0.86 11.59 10.40
CA MET A 105 0.11 10.53 10.16
C MET A 105 1.40 11.07 9.59
N ALA A 106 2.48 10.33 9.81
CA ALA A 106 3.79 10.57 9.24
C ALA A 106 4.45 9.24 8.90
N GLY A 107 5.43 9.26 8.02
CA GLY A 107 6.13 8.05 7.62
C GLY A 107 7.52 8.29 7.11
N TYR A 108 8.30 7.21 7.13
CA TYR A 108 9.60 7.08 6.51
C TYR A 108 9.61 5.83 5.64
N ALA A 109 10.20 5.93 4.47
CA ALA A 109 10.35 4.78 3.58
C ALA A 109 11.65 4.82 2.80
N ARG A 110 12.08 3.64 2.37
CA ARG A 110 13.19 3.44 1.46
C ARG A 110 12.91 2.29 0.52
N ASP A 111 13.42 2.41 -0.69
CA ASP A 111 13.41 1.35 -1.70
C ASP A 111 14.79 1.28 -2.36
N TYR A 112 15.23 0.07 -2.64
CA TYR A 112 16.44 -0.19 -3.42
C TYR A 112 16.08 -1.09 -4.58
N ASN A 113 16.45 -0.67 -5.78
CA ASN A 113 16.19 -1.45 -6.99
C ASN A 113 17.46 -1.74 -7.78
N SER A 114 17.36 -2.77 -8.60
CA SER A 114 18.41 -3.19 -9.51
C SER A 114 17.80 -3.60 -10.84
N THR A 115 18.34 -3.07 -11.92
CA THR A 115 17.91 -3.38 -13.30
C THR A 115 19.02 -4.09 -14.04
N HIS A 116 18.65 -5.18 -14.72
CA HIS A 116 19.51 -5.98 -15.57
C HIS A 116 18.95 -5.95 -17.00
N SER A 117 19.85 -5.99 -17.97
CA SER A 117 19.50 -6.13 -19.38
C SER A 117 19.61 -7.57 -19.86
N SER A 118 18.75 -7.95 -20.79
CA SER A 118 18.89 -9.23 -21.53
C SER A 118 19.88 -9.16 -22.67
N VAL A 119 20.32 -7.95 -23.04
CA VAL A 119 21.21 -7.69 -24.20
C VAL A 119 22.59 -7.15 -23.82
N SER A 120 22.85 -6.92 -22.55
CA SER A 120 24.17 -6.50 -22.03
C SER A 120 24.41 -7.00 -20.62
N ASP A 121 25.69 -7.08 -20.23
CA ASP A 121 26.10 -7.51 -18.88
C ASP A 121 26.09 -6.37 -17.84
N TYR A 122 25.81 -5.13 -18.27
CA TYR A 122 25.73 -3.98 -17.38
C TYR A 122 24.51 -4.03 -16.47
N ARG A 123 24.60 -3.30 -15.37
CA ARG A 123 23.54 -3.15 -14.36
C ARG A 123 23.29 -1.70 -14.02
N SER A 124 22.09 -1.41 -13.59
CA SER A 124 21.75 -0.15 -12.96
C SER A 124 21.18 -0.39 -11.57
N LYS A 125 21.46 0.52 -10.65
CA LYS A 125 20.92 0.53 -9.30
C LYS A 125 20.22 1.84 -9.05
N GLY A 126 19.05 1.77 -8.43
CA GLY A 126 18.29 2.92 -7.98
C GLY A 126 18.02 2.87 -6.49
N SER A 127 17.79 4.03 -5.90
CA SER A 127 17.29 4.11 -4.54
C SER A 127 16.32 5.27 -4.37
N VAL A 128 15.36 5.06 -3.49
CA VAL A 128 14.40 6.07 -3.04
C VAL A 128 14.43 6.09 -1.52
N ARG A 129 14.44 7.28 -0.95
CA ARG A 129 14.31 7.48 0.49
C ARG A 129 13.51 8.74 0.74
N GLY A 130 12.53 8.65 1.62
CA GLY A 130 11.68 9.80 1.85
C GLY A 130 10.79 9.71 3.07
N TYR A 131 10.03 10.77 3.22
CA TYR A 131 9.13 11.01 4.32
C TYR A 131 7.76 11.41 3.78
N CYS A 132 6.72 11.16 4.57
CA CYS A 132 5.39 11.70 4.32
C CYS A 132 4.82 12.30 5.59
N ALA A 133 3.87 13.21 5.40
CA ALA A 133 2.97 13.72 6.42
C ALA A 133 1.57 13.83 5.84
N GLY A 134 0.55 13.52 6.63
CA GLY A 134 -0.82 13.50 6.13
C GLY A 134 -1.88 13.50 7.22
N LEU A 135 -3.12 13.52 6.74
CA LEU A 135 -4.34 13.52 7.52
C LEU A 135 -5.22 12.37 7.06
N TYR A 136 -6.04 11.85 7.95
CA TYR A 136 -7.07 10.88 7.60
C TYR A 136 -8.37 11.12 8.37
N ALA A 137 -9.46 10.70 7.75
CA ALA A 137 -10.79 10.72 8.32
C ALA A 137 -11.49 9.39 8.02
N THR A 138 -12.13 8.82 9.03
CA THR A 138 -12.86 7.56 8.90
C THR A 138 -14.22 7.68 9.55
N TRP A 139 -15.23 7.13 8.91
CA TRP A 139 -16.58 7.00 9.46
C TRP A 139 -17.05 5.55 9.36
N PHE A 140 -17.70 5.09 10.44
CA PHE A 140 -18.33 3.77 10.53
C PHE A 140 -19.80 3.93 10.90
N ALA A 141 -20.67 3.27 10.17
CA ALA A 141 -22.12 3.27 10.48
C ALA A 141 -22.46 2.51 11.78
N ASP A 142 -21.73 1.43 12.04
CA ASP A 142 -21.78 0.67 13.30
C ASP A 142 -20.35 0.24 13.66
N ASP A 143 -19.73 1.01 14.52
CA ASP A 143 -18.35 0.80 14.91
C ASP A 143 -18.17 -0.40 15.86
N ILE A 144 -19.18 -0.74 16.63
CA ILE A 144 -19.12 -1.83 17.61
C ILE A 144 -19.19 -3.20 16.92
N SER A 145 -20.19 -3.39 16.08
CA SER A 145 -20.41 -4.68 15.41
C SER A 145 -19.59 -4.86 14.15
N LYS A 146 -19.02 -3.77 13.61
CA LYS A 146 -18.36 -3.68 12.28
C LYS A 146 -19.26 -4.16 11.14
N LYS A 147 -20.57 -4.08 11.34
CA LYS A 147 -21.58 -4.28 10.32
C LYS A 147 -21.93 -2.93 9.69
N GLY A 148 -22.44 -2.96 8.47
CA GLY A 148 -22.83 -1.75 7.78
C GLY A 148 -21.67 -1.04 7.08
N ALA A 149 -21.96 0.17 6.64
CA ALA A 149 -21.06 0.95 5.81
C ALA A 149 -19.88 1.56 6.59
N TYR A 150 -18.75 1.70 5.90
CA TYR A 150 -17.68 2.58 6.32
C TYR A 150 -17.19 3.42 5.15
N ILE A 151 -16.63 4.58 5.45
CA ILE A 151 -15.94 5.45 4.51
C ILE A 151 -14.63 5.88 5.15
N ASP A 152 -13.56 5.83 4.38
CA ASP A 152 -12.23 6.26 4.78
C ASP A 152 -11.59 7.13 3.72
N ALA A 153 -11.03 8.25 4.14
CA ALA A 153 -10.31 9.14 3.27
C ALA A 153 -9.00 9.55 3.91
N TRP A 154 -7.95 9.67 3.11
CA TRP A 154 -6.70 10.25 3.56
C TRP A 154 -6.03 11.05 2.44
N ALA A 155 -5.23 12.00 2.86
CA ALA A 155 -4.37 12.78 2.00
C ALA A 155 -3.00 12.93 2.67
N GLN A 156 -1.95 12.77 1.90
CA GLN A 156 -0.58 12.94 2.39
C GLN A 156 0.28 13.61 1.35
N TYR A 157 1.30 14.31 1.82
CA TYR A 157 2.34 14.88 1.01
C TYR A 157 3.66 14.18 1.32
N SER A 158 4.41 13.86 0.27
CA SER A 158 5.63 13.07 0.37
C SER A 158 6.81 13.79 -0.26
N TRP A 159 7.99 13.60 0.32
CA TRP A 159 9.27 14.15 -0.13
C TRP A 159 10.28 13.02 -0.24
N PHE A 160 10.87 12.86 -1.40
CA PHE A 160 11.83 11.81 -1.68
C PHE A 160 13.15 12.37 -2.20
N LYS A 161 14.24 11.72 -1.78
CA LYS A 161 15.54 11.78 -2.40
C LYS A 161 15.81 10.48 -3.13
N ASN A 162 16.06 10.59 -4.43
CA ASN A 162 16.23 9.46 -5.33
C ASN A 162 17.66 9.47 -5.87
N SER A 163 18.14 8.29 -6.22
CA SER A 163 19.40 8.14 -6.94
C SER A 163 19.32 7.05 -7.99
N VAL A 164 20.14 7.20 -9.01
CA VAL A 164 20.37 6.19 -10.05
C VAL A 164 21.85 6.13 -10.35
N LYS A 165 22.37 4.91 -10.47
CA LYS A 165 23.74 4.65 -10.90
C LYS A 165 23.80 3.46 -11.83
N GLY A 166 24.15 3.70 -13.09
CA GLY A 166 24.55 2.66 -14.04
C GLY A 166 26.02 2.28 -13.88
N ASP A 167 26.37 1.07 -14.32
CA ASP A 167 27.77 0.64 -14.39
C ASP A 167 28.55 1.59 -15.32
N GLU A 168 29.75 1.99 -14.90
CA GLU A 168 30.65 2.92 -15.59
C GLU A 168 30.09 4.35 -15.81
N LEU A 169 28.92 4.68 -15.21
CA LEU A 169 28.32 6.00 -15.29
C LEU A 169 28.43 6.78 -13.98
N ALA A 170 28.20 8.08 -14.06
CA ALA A 170 28.14 8.94 -12.88
C ALA A 170 26.95 8.58 -11.98
N TYR A 171 27.09 8.88 -10.71
CA TYR A 171 25.99 8.81 -9.74
C TYR A 171 25.07 10.01 -9.96
N GLU A 172 23.80 9.74 -10.20
CA GLU A 172 22.77 10.77 -10.36
C GLU A 172 21.89 10.84 -9.11
N SER A 173 21.60 12.05 -8.64
CA SER A 173 20.72 12.30 -7.50
C SER A 173 19.71 13.35 -7.85
N TYR A 174 18.44 13.10 -7.52
CA TYR A 174 17.33 14.00 -7.80
C TYR A 174 16.25 13.86 -6.73
N SER A 175 15.30 14.80 -6.73
CA SER A 175 14.21 14.82 -5.76
C SER A 175 12.86 14.58 -6.44
N ALA A 176 11.97 13.91 -5.74
CA ALA A 176 10.56 13.79 -6.10
C ALA A 176 9.69 14.23 -4.92
N LYS A 177 8.55 14.80 -5.21
CA LYS A 177 7.59 15.23 -4.20
C LYS A 177 6.18 15.30 -4.78
N GLY A 178 5.19 15.24 -3.93
CA GLY A 178 3.81 15.41 -4.35
C GLY A 178 2.80 14.91 -3.34
N ALA A 179 1.54 15.11 -3.69
CA ALA A 179 0.40 14.66 -2.90
C ALA A 179 -0.12 13.32 -3.39
N THR A 180 -0.65 12.53 -2.46
CA THR A 180 -1.41 11.31 -2.73
C THR A 180 -2.71 11.39 -1.93
N VAL A 181 -3.83 11.10 -2.58
CA VAL A 181 -5.16 11.20 -1.97
C VAL A 181 -5.93 9.90 -2.21
N SER A 182 -6.63 9.42 -1.19
CA SER A 182 -7.41 8.19 -1.23
C SER A 182 -8.81 8.36 -0.70
N LEU A 183 -9.73 7.66 -1.33
CA LEU A 183 -11.09 7.45 -0.83
C LEU A 183 -11.38 5.95 -0.89
N GLU A 184 -11.82 5.38 0.23
CA GLU A 184 -12.19 3.98 0.40
C GLU A 184 -13.60 3.88 0.99
N ALA A 185 -14.36 2.90 0.55
CA ALA A 185 -15.66 2.57 1.11
C ALA A 185 -15.85 1.05 1.13
N GLY A 186 -16.65 0.58 2.06
CA GLY A 186 -17.04 -0.82 2.15
C GLY A 186 -18.27 -1.02 2.98
N TYR A 187 -18.72 -2.27 3.04
CA TYR A 187 -19.90 -2.66 3.80
C TYR A 187 -19.72 -4.05 4.44
N GLY A 188 -19.89 -4.14 5.75
CA GLY A 188 -19.76 -5.38 6.51
C GLY A 188 -21.10 -6.12 6.63
N PHE A 189 -21.14 -7.36 6.13
CA PHE A 189 -22.27 -8.28 6.27
C PHE A 189 -21.92 -9.38 7.27
N ALA A 190 -22.74 -9.55 8.33
CA ALA A 190 -22.62 -10.73 9.17
C ALA A 190 -23.32 -11.91 8.50
N LEU A 191 -22.60 -12.97 8.26
CA LEU A 191 -23.17 -14.22 7.80
C LEU A 191 -23.75 -14.97 9.02
N ASN A 192 -25.08 -15.13 9.08
CA ASN A 192 -25.84 -15.62 10.23
C ASN A 192 -25.67 -17.12 10.51
N LYS A 193 -24.44 -17.63 10.55
CA LYS A 193 -24.15 -18.99 11.03
C LYS A 193 -23.23 -18.91 12.23
N SER A 194 -23.80 -18.91 13.42
CA SER A 194 -23.01 -19.26 14.61
C SER A 194 -22.67 -20.75 14.51
N PHE A 195 -21.42 -21.08 14.33
CA PHE A 195 -20.94 -22.46 14.45
C PHE A 195 -19.91 -22.50 15.58
N GLY A 196 -19.95 -23.56 16.36
CA GLY A 196 -19.03 -23.79 17.47
C GLY A 196 -19.65 -24.59 18.59
N LEU A 197 -18.83 -25.17 19.44
CA LEU A 197 -19.21 -25.78 20.70
C LEU A 197 -19.78 -24.72 21.64
N GLU A 198 -20.64 -25.10 22.58
CA GLU A 198 -21.45 -24.20 23.45
C GLU A 198 -20.68 -23.09 24.17
N ALA A 199 -19.36 -23.14 24.22
CA ALA A 199 -18.49 -22.19 24.93
C ALA A 199 -17.98 -21.02 24.05
N ALA A 200 -17.94 -21.13 22.71
CA ALA A 200 -17.44 -20.10 21.84
C ALA A 200 -18.37 -19.89 20.63
N LYS A 201 -18.85 -18.66 20.46
CA LYS A 201 -19.62 -18.26 19.30
C LYS A 201 -18.72 -17.53 18.31
N TYR A 202 -18.69 -18.00 17.07
CA TYR A 202 -17.96 -17.36 15.98
C TYR A 202 -18.95 -16.61 15.09
N THR A 203 -18.61 -15.37 14.74
CA THR A 203 -19.33 -14.59 13.73
C THR A 203 -18.44 -14.44 12.53
N TRP A 204 -18.92 -14.89 11.39
CA TRP A 204 -18.27 -14.69 10.11
C TRP A 204 -18.75 -13.38 9.48
N ILE A 205 -17.81 -12.49 9.11
CA ILE A 205 -18.11 -11.22 8.46
C ILE A 205 -17.51 -11.24 7.05
N PHE A 206 -18.32 -10.81 6.08
CA PHE A 206 -17.92 -10.60 4.70
C PHE A 206 -18.02 -9.10 4.39
N GLN A 207 -16.93 -8.51 3.89
CA GLN A 207 -16.81 -7.07 3.71
C GLN A 207 -16.33 -6.75 2.29
N PRO A 208 -17.22 -6.52 1.32
CA PRO A 208 -16.85 -5.93 0.04
C PRO A 208 -16.29 -4.53 0.26
N GLN A 209 -15.32 -4.16 -0.55
CA GLN A 209 -14.58 -2.90 -0.41
C GLN A 209 -14.13 -2.37 -1.76
N ALA A 210 -14.07 -1.05 -1.87
CA ALA A 210 -13.59 -0.32 -3.02
C ALA A 210 -12.72 0.86 -2.57
N GLN A 211 -11.67 1.15 -3.32
CA GLN A 211 -10.78 2.28 -3.05
C GLN A 211 -10.32 2.90 -4.35
N ALA A 212 -10.20 4.22 -4.38
CA ALA A 212 -9.56 4.97 -5.44
C ALA A 212 -8.45 5.83 -4.85
N ILE A 213 -7.27 5.81 -5.46
CA ILE A 213 -6.08 6.54 -5.01
C ILE A 213 -5.55 7.35 -6.19
N TRP A 214 -5.51 8.67 -6.02
CA TRP A 214 -4.81 9.55 -6.94
C TRP A 214 -3.36 9.69 -6.50
N MET A 215 -2.42 9.41 -7.40
CA MET A 215 -0.99 9.40 -7.18
C MET A 215 -0.35 10.57 -7.90
N GLY A 216 0.03 11.60 -7.17
CA GLY A 216 0.57 12.85 -7.70
C GLY A 216 2.03 13.13 -7.35
N VAL A 217 2.80 12.11 -6.95
CA VAL A 217 4.23 12.28 -6.70
C VAL A 217 4.99 12.27 -8.02
N ASP A 218 5.79 13.28 -8.23
CA ASP A 218 6.54 13.49 -9.47
C ASP A 218 7.94 14.03 -9.19
N HIS A 219 8.82 13.88 -10.16
CA HIS A 219 10.12 14.53 -10.24
C HIS A 219 10.17 15.50 -11.40
N ASN A 220 10.89 16.60 -11.24
CA ASN A 220 11.13 17.51 -12.36
C ASN A 220 12.02 16.84 -13.40
N ALA A 221 11.76 17.17 -14.68
CA ALA A 221 12.67 16.79 -15.75
C ALA A 221 14.08 17.30 -15.44
N HIS A 222 15.08 16.44 -15.64
CA HIS A 222 16.47 16.80 -15.40
C HIS A 222 17.39 16.17 -16.47
N THR A 223 18.62 16.62 -16.48
CA THR A 223 19.63 16.12 -17.41
C THR A 223 20.75 15.49 -16.60
N GLU A 224 21.09 14.24 -16.91
CA GLU A 224 22.22 13.53 -16.33
C GLU A 224 23.58 14.16 -16.73
N ALA A 225 24.61 13.85 -15.97
CA ALA A 225 25.98 14.31 -16.26
C ALA A 225 26.46 13.94 -17.68
N ASN A 226 25.97 12.83 -18.23
CA ASN A 226 26.28 12.38 -19.60
C ASN A 226 25.42 13.07 -20.68
N GLY A 227 24.56 14.03 -20.31
CA GLY A 227 23.69 14.77 -21.22
C GLY A 227 22.33 14.13 -21.53
N SER A 228 22.02 12.96 -20.95
CA SER A 228 20.71 12.31 -21.14
C SER A 228 19.61 13.06 -20.42
N ARG A 229 18.51 13.35 -21.10
CA ARG A 229 17.35 14.02 -20.55
C ARG A 229 16.35 13.00 -20.02
N ILE A 230 15.94 13.17 -18.77
CA ILE A 230 14.98 12.32 -18.08
C ILE A 230 13.68 13.10 -17.85
N GLU A 231 12.57 12.51 -18.26
CA GLU A 231 11.22 13.08 -18.12
C GLU A 231 10.26 12.02 -17.61
N ASN A 232 9.31 12.42 -16.76
CA ASN A 232 8.23 11.55 -16.31
C ASN A 232 7.11 11.53 -17.36
N ASP A 233 6.72 10.33 -17.80
CA ASP A 233 5.64 10.12 -18.78
C ASP A 233 4.34 9.61 -18.18
N ALA A 234 4.26 9.42 -16.86
CA ALA A 234 3.11 8.80 -16.19
C ALA A 234 2.65 9.59 -14.96
N ASN A 235 2.29 10.84 -15.17
CA ASN A 235 1.73 11.71 -14.14
C ASN A 235 0.27 11.37 -13.84
N ASN A 236 -0.13 11.53 -12.55
CA ASN A 236 -1.52 11.43 -12.12
C ASN A 236 -2.14 10.05 -12.37
N ASN A 237 -1.45 8.98 -12.02
CA ASN A 237 -2.05 7.65 -12.02
C ASN A 237 -3.21 7.59 -11.00
N ILE A 238 -4.33 7.01 -11.41
CA ILE A 238 -5.42 6.65 -10.52
C ILE A 238 -5.40 5.14 -10.36
N GLN A 239 -5.15 4.69 -9.13
CA GLN A 239 -5.25 3.27 -8.77
C GLN A 239 -6.63 3.01 -8.17
N THR A 240 -7.34 2.06 -8.75
CA THR A 240 -8.63 1.57 -8.25
C THR A 240 -8.46 0.16 -7.71
N ARG A 241 -9.03 -0.11 -6.55
CA ARG A 241 -9.06 -1.43 -5.93
C ARG A 241 -10.49 -1.83 -5.67
N LEU A 242 -10.86 -3.02 -6.13
CA LEU A 242 -12.15 -3.66 -5.86
C LEU A 242 -11.90 -5.04 -5.28
N GLY A 243 -12.58 -5.38 -4.21
CA GLY A 243 -12.39 -6.68 -3.61
C GLY A 243 -13.24 -6.89 -2.38
N PHE A 244 -12.86 -7.86 -1.59
CA PHE A 244 -13.51 -8.17 -0.33
C PHE A 244 -12.51 -8.65 0.71
N ARG A 245 -12.89 -8.43 1.95
CA ARG A 245 -12.23 -9.00 3.12
C ARG A 245 -13.23 -9.88 3.85
N THR A 246 -12.81 -11.05 4.25
CA THR A 246 -13.60 -11.94 5.10
C THR A 246 -12.80 -12.30 6.34
N PHE A 247 -13.46 -12.27 7.49
CA PHE A 247 -12.81 -12.54 8.77
C PHE A 247 -13.77 -13.20 9.76
N ILE A 248 -13.19 -13.92 10.70
CA ILE A 248 -13.93 -14.63 11.75
C ILE A 248 -13.63 -13.93 13.06
N ARG A 249 -14.69 -13.52 13.75
CA ARG A 249 -14.62 -12.94 15.09
C ARG A 249 -15.10 -13.92 16.12
N THR A 250 -14.32 -14.11 17.17
CA THR A 250 -14.70 -14.91 18.34
C THR A 250 -15.56 -14.06 19.27
N GLN A 251 -16.73 -14.59 19.69
CA GLN A 251 -17.52 -14.03 20.77
C GLN A 251 -17.45 -14.95 21.95
N GLU A 252 -16.46 -14.81 22.80
CA GLU A 252 -16.41 -15.51 24.08
C GLU A 252 -17.26 -14.78 25.11
N LYS A 253 -18.24 -15.49 25.69
CA LYS A 253 -19.14 -14.99 26.73
C LYS A 253 -18.46 -14.83 28.11
N ASN A 254 -17.26 -15.40 28.29
CA ASN A 254 -16.54 -15.53 29.56
C ASN A 254 -15.04 -15.21 29.48
N SER A 255 -14.58 -14.47 28.47
CA SER A 255 -13.21 -13.96 28.53
C SER A 255 -13.14 -12.98 29.71
N GLY A 256 -12.38 -13.35 30.72
CA GLY A 256 -11.98 -12.47 31.81
C GLY A 256 -11.26 -11.22 31.23
N PRO A 257 -10.76 -10.29 32.06
CA PRO A 257 -10.15 -9.04 31.62
C PRO A 257 -8.93 -9.17 30.69
N HIS A 258 -8.61 -10.37 30.25
CA HIS A 258 -7.50 -10.71 29.34
C HIS A 258 -7.97 -11.61 28.19
N GLY A 259 -9.14 -11.32 27.56
CA GLY A 259 -9.58 -12.07 26.39
C GLY A 259 -8.58 -11.91 25.23
N ASP A 260 -7.86 -13.00 24.93
CA ASP A 260 -7.00 -13.13 23.75
C ASP A 260 -7.89 -13.29 22.51
N ASP A 261 -8.43 -12.18 21.99
CA ASP A 261 -9.27 -12.20 20.82
C ASP A 261 -8.39 -12.12 19.57
N PHE A 262 -8.34 -13.20 18.80
CA PHE A 262 -7.68 -13.24 17.50
C PHE A 262 -8.73 -13.28 16.39
N GLU A 263 -8.51 -12.47 15.35
CA GLU A 263 -9.37 -12.36 14.18
C GLU A 263 -8.55 -12.66 12.92
N PRO A 264 -8.55 -13.93 12.45
CA PRO A 264 -7.93 -14.27 11.19
C PRO A 264 -8.76 -13.70 10.03
N PHE A 265 -8.07 -13.28 8.96
CA PHE A 265 -8.72 -12.76 7.78
C PHE A 265 -8.07 -13.21 6.48
N VAL A 266 -8.87 -13.20 5.43
CA VAL A 266 -8.46 -13.31 4.04
C VAL A 266 -8.99 -12.10 3.29
N GLU A 267 -8.16 -11.51 2.44
CA GLU A 267 -8.55 -10.41 1.58
C GLU A 267 -8.15 -10.73 0.14
N MET A 268 -9.07 -10.51 -0.79
CA MET A 268 -8.85 -10.67 -2.22
C MET A 268 -9.25 -9.40 -2.94
N ASN A 269 -8.39 -8.91 -3.83
CA ASN A 269 -8.61 -7.68 -4.56
C ASN A 269 -8.20 -7.81 -6.02
N TRP A 270 -8.89 -7.05 -6.85
CA TRP A 270 -8.42 -6.62 -8.15
C TRP A 270 -7.98 -5.15 -8.05
N ILE A 271 -6.78 -4.88 -8.51
CA ILE A 271 -6.18 -3.54 -8.51
C ILE A 271 -5.96 -3.14 -9.96
N HIS A 272 -6.45 -1.95 -10.32
CA HIS A 272 -6.29 -1.37 -11.64
C HIS A 272 -5.56 -0.03 -11.56
N ASN A 273 -4.51 0.12 -12.35
CA ASN A 273 -3.79 1.37 -12.56
C ASN A 273 -4.21 1.99 -13.89
N SER A 274 -4.64 3.26 -13.88
CA SER A 274 -5.04 3.97 -15.09
C SER A 274 -3.88 4.25 -16.04
N LYS A 275 -2.65 4.20 -15.53
CA LYS A 275 -1.40 4.39 -16.27
C LYS A 275 -0.32 3.47 -15.74
N ASP A 276 0.54 2.97 -16.62
CA ASP A 276 1.78 2.33 -16.21
C ASP A 276 2.81 3.41 -15.84
N PHE A 277 3.61 3.14 -14.81
CA PHE A 277 4.71 4.04 -14.48
C PHE A 277 5.74 4.02 -15.60
N ALA A 278 6.08 5.19 -16.12
CA ALA A 278 6.93 5.34 -17.27
C ALA A 278 7.82 6.56 -17.16
N VAL A 279 9.01 6.46 -17.77
CA VAL A 279 9.99 7.53 -17.89
C VAL A 279 10.48 7.58 -19.33
N SER A 280 10.62 8.77 -19.87
CA SER A 280 11.32 8.99 -21.15
C SER A 280 12.78 9.36 -20.88
N MET A 281 13.68 8.68 -21.58
CA MET A 281 15.11 8.96 -21.58
C MET A 281 15.55 9.31 -22.99
N ASN A 282 15.90 10.57 -23.23
CA ASN A 282 16.16 11.12 -24.55
C ASN A 282 15.02 10.85 -25.57
N GLY A 283 13.76 10.93 -25.10
CA GLY A 283 12.58 10.69 -25.94
C GLY A 283 12.24 9.21 -26.14
N VAL A 284 12.99 8.28 -25.58
CA VAL A 284 12.66 6.84 -25.58
C VAL A 284 11.92 6.52 -24.30
N LYS A 285 10.64 6.14 -24.43
CA LYS A 285 9.79 5.75 -23.32
C LYS A 285 10.13 4.34 -22.84
N VAL A 286 10.29 4.19 -21.53
CA VAL A 286 10.38 2.91 -20.83
C VAL A 286 9.29 2.87 -19.77
N GLU A 287 8.52 1.79 -19.72
CA GLU A 287 7.41 1.63 -18.80
C GLU A 287 7.46 0.30 -18.05
N GLN A 288 6.91 0.31 -16.85
CA GLN A 288 6.69 -0.88 -16.04
C GLN A 288 5.55 -1.67 -16.64
N ASP A 289 5.83 -2.86 -17.16
CA ASP A 289 4.81 -3.71 -17.75
C ASP A 289 4.19 -4.64 -16.71
N GLY A 290 2.93 -5.01 -16.94
CA GLY A 290 2.19 -5.98 -16.15
C GLY A 290 1.55 -5.44 -14.87
N ALA A 291 1.67 -4.15 -14.56
CA ALA A 291 1.10 -3.55 -13.36
C ALA A 291 -0.26 -2.86 -13.57
N SER A 292 -0.79 -2.83 -14.80
CA SER A 292 -2.08 -2.20 -15.10
C SER A 292 -3.26 -2.91 -14.42
N ASN A 293 -3.22 -4.24 -14.35
CA ASN A 293 -4.22 -5.05 -13.66
C ASN A 293 -3.52 -6.10 -12.81
N LEU A 294 -3.80 -6.06 -11.50
CA LEU A 294 -3.18 -6.95 -10.52
C LEU A 294 -4.26 -7.74 -9.78
N GLY A 295 -4.03 -9.03 -9.63
CA GLY A 295 -4.72 -9.85 -8.64
C GLY A 295 -3.95 -9.84 -7.34
N GLU A 296 -4.63 -9.66 -6.22
CA GLU A 296 -4.01 -9.64 -4.90
C GLU A 296 -4.73 -10.58 -3.94
N ILE A 297 -3.94 -11.29 -3.14
CA ILE A 297 -4.41 -12.04 -1.98
C ILE A 297 -3.60 -11.63 -0.76
N LYS A 298 -4.29 -11.40 0.38
CA LYS A 298 -3.68 -11.19 1.68
C LYS A 298 -4.22 -12.16 2.70
N LEU A 299 -3.34 -12.68 3.53
CA LEU A 299 -3.66 -13.51 4.68
C LEU A 299 -3.06 -12.86 5.92
N GLY A 300 -3.85 -12.78 6.99
CA GLY A 300 -3.36 -12.16 8.19
C GLY A 300 -4.21 -12.43 9.40
N VAL A 301 -3.82 -11.81 10.49
CA VAL A 301 -4.48 -11.89 11.78
C VAL A 301 -4.41 -10.55 12.50
N ASN A 302 -5.51 -10.18 13.14
CA ASN A 302 -5.57 -9.11 14.12
C ASN A 302 -5.72 -9.74 15.52
N GLY A 303 -5.18 -9.10 16.53
CA GLY A 303 -5.30 -9.58 17.90
C GLY A 303 -5.22 -8.45 18.93
N ASN A 304 -5.89 -8.62 20.06
CA ASN A 304 -5.73 -7.76 21.24
C ASN A 304 -4.74 -8.41 22.19
N LEU A 305 -3.68 -7.70 22.56
CA LEU A 305 -2.75 -8.12 23.60
C LEU A 305 -3.30 -7.84 24.99
N ASN A 306 -4.01 -6.72 25.10
CA ASN A 306 -4.70 -6.27 26.31
C ASN A 306 -5.72 -5.18 25.94
N PRO A 307 -6.54 -4.65 26.84
CA PRO A 307 -7.52 -3.62 26.53
C PRO A 307 -6.97 -2.32 25.91
N ALA A 308 -5.68 -2.05 26.09
CA ALA A 308 -5.02 -0.85 25.56
C ALA A 308 -4.22 -1.10 24.27
N ALA A 309 -3.81 -2.34 23.98
CA ALA A 309 -2.88 -2.65 22.90
C ALA A 309 -3.43 -3.71 21.95
N SER A 310 -3.44 -3.42 20.66
CA SER A 310 -3.77 -4.34 19.58
C SER A 310 -2.59 -4.51 18.64
N VAL A 311 -2.44 -5.70 18.08
CA VAL A 311 -1.43 -6.03 17.07
C VAL A 311 -2.10 -6.62 15.84
N TRP A 312 -1.50 -6.43 14.69
CA TRP A 312 -1.92 -7.09 13.46
C TRP A 312 -0.72 -7.43 12.58
N GLY A 313 -0.90 -8.41 11.75
CA GLY A 313 0.10 -8.79 10.77
C GLY A 313 -0.51 -9.50 9.59
N ASN A 314 0.10 -9.33 8.43
CA ASN A 314 -0.32 -10.02 7.22
C ASN A 314 0.83 -10.23 6.24
N VAL A 315 0.59 -11.14 5.32
CA VAL A 315 1.39 -11.36 4.12
C VAL A 315 0.48 -11.17 2.92
N GLY A 316 0.92 -10.38 1.95
CA GLY A 316 0.22 -10.11 0.72
C GLY A 316 1.05 -10.44 -0.50
N VAL A 317 0.42 -10.96 -1.54
CA VAL A 317 1.01 -11.25 -2.84
C VAL A 317 0.15 -10.60 -3.91
N GLN A 318 0.80 -9.87 -4.82
CA GLN A 318 0.19 -9.32 -6.02
C GLN A 318 0.84 -9.97 -7.23
N LEU A 319 0.02 -10.32 -8.21
CA LEU A 319 0.44 -10.87 -9.49
C LEU A 319 -0.20 -10.07 -10.61
N GLY A 320 0.60 -9.76 -11.62
CA GLY A 320 0.16 -9.09 -12.84
C GLY A 320 0.61 -9.84 -14.08
N ASP A 321 0.45 -9.20 -15.21
CA ASP A 321 0.89 -9.74 -16.50
C ASP A 321 2.42 -9.70 -16.64
N ASN A 322 2.95 -10.38 -17.62
CA ASN A 322 4.36 -10.37 -18.03
C ASN A 322 5.37 -10.63 -16.90
N GLY A 323 4.95 -11.38 -15.86
CA GLY A 323 5.80 -11.76 -14.74
C GLY A 323 5.92 -10.68 -13.64
N TYR A 324 5.05 -9.66 -13.65
CA TYR A 324 4.94 -8.74 -12.52
C TYR A 324 4.53 -9.50 -11.26
N ASN A 325 5.26 -9.30 -10.19
CA ASN A 325 4.92 -9.82 -8.87
C ASN A 325 5.37 -8.88 -7.76
N ASP A 326 4.63 -8.86 -6.67
CA ASP A 326 4.95 -8.12 -5.46
C ASP A 326 4.56 -8.98 -4.25
N THR A 327 5.46 -9.06 -3.29
CA THR A 327 5.21 -9.76 -2.01
C THR A 327 5.60 -8.83 -0.87
N ALA A 328 4.71 -8.69 0.10
CA ALA A 328 4.95 -7.84 1.25
C ALA A 328 4.48 -8.51 2.53
N VAL A 329 5.20 -8.21 3.60
CA VAL A 329 4.84 -8.54 4.99
C VAL A 329 4.62 -7.24 5.72
N MET A 330 3.52 -7.14 6.46
CA MET A 330 3.19 -6.01 7.31
C MET A 330 2.94 -6.47 8.73
N VAL A 331 3.43 -5.70 9.69
CA VAL A 331 3.08 -5.79 11.11
C VAL A 331 2.70 -4.42 11.63
N GLY A 332 1.77 -4.39 12.56
CA GLY A 332 1.30 -3.15 13.15
C GLY A 332 0.96 -3.29 14.63
N LEU A 333 0.99 -2.17 15.31
CA LEU A 333 0.66 -2.00 16.70
C LEU A 333 -0.24 -0.78 16.87
N LYS A 334 -1.27 -0.91 17.68
CA LYS A 334 -2.14 0.19 18.09
C LYS A 334 -2.19 0.26 19.61
N TYR A 335 -2.08 1.47 20.14
CA TYR A 335 -2.13 1.70 21.59
C TYR A 335 -3.14 2.81 21.92
N LYS A 336 -3.95 2.55 22.95
CA LYS A 336 -4.91 3.50 23.52
C LYS A 336 -4.34 4.06 24.82
N PHE A 337 -4.46 5.36 25.01
CA PHE A 337 -4.12 6.05 26.27
C PHE A 337 -5.35 6.29 27.11
#